data_e6545ff64ba15c0a0fa4b6bf03241d8b
#
_entry.id   e6545ff64ba15c0a0fa4b6bf03241d8b
#
_cell.length_a   1.000
_cell.length_b   1.000
_cell.length_c   1.000
_cell.angle_alpha   90.00
_cell.angle_beta   90.00
_cell.angle_gamma   90.00
#
_symmetry.space_group_name_H-M   'P 1'
#
loop_
_entity.id
_entity.type
_entity.pdbx_description
1 polymer ?
#
loop_
_entity_poly.entity_id
_entity_poly.type
_entity_poly.pdbx_seq_one_letter_code
_entity_poly.pdbx_strand_id
1 'polypeptide(L)'
;KASPTRYVVKRANLFNSRRSECAPMFLGSDNDILYFCSTNDKASGDKKNDITGLKNNDIFFSKKDEKGAWQRPELAEGGVNTEHDEGIISFSPDGNTMYLTRARHEEGINTSVEICTSSRNDAQWSAPQLFQITGDTLSSYAHPAVSPDGKYLYFVSDMPGGYGGKDIWRIDLTERGSGVENLGVQINTPGDEMFPYIKSDSTLYFASDGHPGMGGLDIFKATMNEFGVWKIENLGYPINSPGDDFGITFETGREAGFFSSNRNDARGYDHLYSFELPLIEVWITGLVMDQDEEPIPNAIIRIVGKDGSNQKAYSREDGSYKFRLDLGIDYVMMAGCKGFLNSRGEFTSDAEERNETYGLDFILAAINKPVIVENVFYEFDRADVPPESAAALNEIIQMLEDNPNVSIELG
;
A
#
# COMPACT_ATOMS: atom_id res chain seq x y z
N LYS A 1 -10.70 16.66 13.45
CA LYS A 1 -9.38 16.24 12.95
C LYS A 1 -9.51 14.78 12.57
N ALA A 2 -9.28 14.42 11.31
CA ALA A 2 -9.21 13.03 10.91
C ALA A 2 -7.99 12.37 11.63
N SER A 3 -8.17 11.14 12.11
CA SER A 3 -7.07 10.37 12.69
C SER A 3 -6.02 10.10 11.62
N PRO A 4 -4.71 10.11 11.96
CA PRO A 4 -3.67 9.76 11.00
C PRO A 4 -3.87 8.32 10.53
N THR A 5 -3.57 8.09 9.27
CA THR A 5 -3.48 6.72 8.71
C THR A 5 -2.19 6.05 9.15
N ARG A 6 -2.05 4.73 8.89
CA ARG A 6 -0.85 3.97 9.24
C ARG A 6 0.29 4.11 8.23
N TYR A 7 0.13 4.86 7.18
CA TYR A 7 1.21 5.10 6.23
C TYR A 7 2.43 5.71 6.90
N VAL A 8 3.61 5.23 6.53
CA VAL A 8 4.91 5.81 6.91
C VAL A 8 5.42 6.59 5.71
N VAL A 9 5.61 7.90 5.87
CA VAL A 9 6.08 8.79 4.81
C VAL A 9 7.46 9.32 5.16
N LYS A 10 8.40 9.25 4.19
CA LYS A 10 9.78 9.72 4.35
C LYS A 10 10.21 10.53 3.11
N ARG A 11 10.96 11.60 3.32
CA ARG A 11 11.56 12.35 2.21
C ARG A 11 12.59 11.47 1.49
N ALA A 12 12.45 11.32 0.19
CA ALA A 12 13.32 10.48 -0.63
C ALA A 12 14.60 11.23 -1.04
N ASN A 13 15.47 11.49 -0.07
CA ASN A 13 16.63 12.42 -0.21
C ASN A 13 17.58 12.07 -1.36
N LEU A 14 17.68 10.82 -1.77
CA LEU A 14 18.54 10.40 -2.87
C LEU A 14 18.10 11.00 -4.21
N PHE A 15 16.80 11.13 -4.41
CA PHE A 15 16.19 11.64 -5.65
C PHE A 15 16.08 13.17 -5.66
N ASN A 16 16.01 13.78 -4.48
CA ASN A 16 15.78 15.20 -4.31
C ASN A 16 17.06 16.01 -4.40
N SER A 17 17.02 17.11 -5.14
CA SER A 17 18.08 18.10 -5.23
C SER A 17 17.74 19.35 -4.39
N ARG A 18 18.35 20.48 -4.73
CA ARG A 18 18.00 21.80 -4.20
C ARG A 18 16.92 22.50 -5.03
N ARG A 19 16.41 21.83 -6.04
CA ARG A 19 15.41 22.30 -7.00
C ARG A 19 14.11 21.52 -6.81
N SER A 20 13.23 21.59 -7.79
CA SER A 20 11.95 20.87 -7.78
C SER A 20 12.09 19.50 -8.44
N GLU A 21 11.59 18.48 -7.82
CA GLU A 21 11.43 17.12 -8.35
C GLU A 21 9.98 16.67 -8.16
N CYS A 22 9.35 16.13 -9.22
CA CYS A 22 7.93 15.75 -9.17
C CYS A 22 7.56 14.61 -10.10
N ALA A 23 6.32 14.13 -9.94
CA ALA A 23 5.63 13.13 -10.75
C ALA A 23 6.45 11.84 -10.96
N PRO A 24 6.78 11.11 -9.88
CA PRO A 24 7.49 9.85 -9.98
C PRO A 24 6.63 8.80 -10.67
N MET A 25 7.27 7.96 -11.53
CA MET A 25 6.61 6.88 -12.24
C MET A 25 7.56 5.69 -12.42
N PHE A 26 7.13 4.51 -12.03
CA PHE A 26 7.89 3.28 -12.28
C PHE A 26 7.80 2.87 -13.75
N LEU A 27 8.90 2.36 -14.29
CA LEU A 27 8.92 1.69 -15.59
C LEU A 27 8.78 0.18 -15.37
N GLY A 28 7.70 -0.39 -15.91
CA GLY A 28 7.44 -1.83 -15.80
C GLY A 28 7.01 -2.27 -14.40
N SER A 29 6.99 -3.59 -14.18
CA SER A 29 6.50 -4.24 -12.97
C SER A 29 7.59 -4.63 -11.96
N ASP A 30 8.87 -4.51 -12.32
CA ASP A 30 9.99 -5.00 -11.51
C ASP A 30 10.40 -4.04 -10.38
N ASN A 31 9.83 -2.83 -10.38
CA ASN A 31 10.08 -1.79 -9.38
C ASN A 31 11.56 -1.39 -9.24
N ASP A 32 12.34 -1.53 -10.30
CA ASP A 32 13.79 -1.32 -10.32
C ASP A 32 14.22 -0.04 -11.04
N ILE A 33 13.31 0.60 -11.80
CA ILE A 33 13.55 1.86 -12.50
C ILE A 33 12.45 2.85 -12.16
N LEU A 34 12.84 4.00 -11.61
CA LEU A 34 11.95 5.12 -11.29
C LEU A 34 12.31 6.32 -12.14
N TYR A 35 11.35 6.83 -12.90
CA TYR A 35 11.43 8.09 -13.63
C TYR A 35 10.72 9.20 -12.86
N PHE A 36 11.14 10.44 -13.06
CA PHE A 36 10.50 11.64 -12.51
C PHE A 36 10.95 12.89 -13.26
N CYS A 37 10.26 14.00 -13.12
CA CYS A 37 10.70 15.27 -13.68
C CYS A 37 11.46 16.12 -12.65
N SER A 38 12.41 16.92 -13.13
CA SER A 38 13.22 17.78 -12.27
C SER A 38 13.73 19.03 -13.00
N THR A 39 13.73 20.13 -12.26
CA THR A 39 14.41 21.39 -12.66
C THR A 39 15.88 21.45 -12.18
N ASN A 40 16.49 20.29 -11.97
CA ASN A 40 17.85 20.13 -11.48
C ASN A 40 18.86 20.93 -12.34
N ASP A 41 19.96 21.37 -11.74
CA ASP A 41 21.01 22.10 -12.45
C ASP A 41 21.67 21.28 -13.60
N LYS A 42 21.48 19.95 -13.61
CA LYS A 42 21.88 19.04 -14.71
C LYS A 42 20.85 18.94 -15.84
N ALA A 43 19.66 19.54 -15.69
CA ALA A 43 18.67 19.58 -16.77
C ALA A 43 19.27 20.21 -18.03
N SER A 44 18.82 19.75 -19.20
CA SER A 44 19.33 20.20 -20.50
C SER A 44 18.99 21.68 -20.74
N GLY A 45 19.72 22.28 -21.63
CA GLY A 45 19.55 23.70 -21.98
C GLY A 45 19.99 24.69 -20.90
N ASP A 46 20.12 25.96 -21.29
CA ASP A 46 20.48 27.07 -20.40
C ASP A 46 19.34 28.07 -20.18
N LYS A 47 18.20 27.86 -20.87
CA LYS A 47 17.00 28.68 -20.67
C LYS A 47 16.43 28.47 -19.28
N LYS A 48 15.97 29.55 -18.70
CA LYS A 48 15.27 29.54 -17.41
C LYS A 48 13.86 30.05 -17.62
N ASN A 49 12.93 29.45 -16.92
CA ASN A 49 11.55 29.91 -16.87
C ASN A 49 11.51 31.33 -16.27
N ASP A 50 10.89 32.27 -16.94
CA ASP A 50 10.85 33.69 -16.56
C ASP A 50 10.09 33.93 -15.23
N ILE A 51 9.19 33.02 -14.86
CA ILE A 51 8.39 33.13 -13.63
C ILE A 51 9.14 32.53 -12.43
N THR A 52 9.71 31.34 -12.59
CA THR A 52 10.33 30.60 -11.49
C THR A 52 11.83 30.86 -11.36
N GLY A 53 12.49 31.34 -12.42
CA GLY A 53 13.94 31.48 -12.52
C GLY A 53 14.70 30.14 -12.51
N LEU A 54 13.97 29.00 -12.59
CA LEU A 54 14.53 27.66 -12.66
C LEU A 54 14.78 27.26 -14.13
N LYS A 55 15.62 26.27 -14.35
CA LYS A 55 15.69 25.57 -15.64
C LYS A 55 14.34 24.91 -15.95
N ASN A 56 14.11 24.58 -17.22
CA ASN A 56 12.97 23.79 -17.63
C ASN A 56 13.01 22.40 -16.95
N ASN A 57 11.86 21.78 -16.82
CA ASN A 57 11.75 20.40 -16.35
C ASN A 57 12.32 19.46 -17.41
N ASP A 58 13.14 18.54 -16.97
CA ASP A 58 13.59 17.39 -17.73
C ASP A 58 13.20 16.09 -17.04
N ILE A 59 13.14 15.02 -17.82
CA ILE A 59 12.90 13.67 -17.34
C ILE A 59 14.21 13.07 -16.85
N PHE A 60 14.24 12.70 -15.58
CA PHE A 60 15.33 11.97 -14.94
C PHE A 60 14.88 10.55 -14.61
N PHE A 61 15.85 9.67 -14.38
CA PHE A 61 15.57 8.32 -13.89
C PHE A 61 16.64 7.88 -12.90
N SER A 62 16.27 6.88 -12.09
CA SER A 62 17.17 6.14 -11.23
C SER A 62 16.90 4.66 -11.38
N LYS A 63 17.96 3.84 -11.24
CA LYS A 63 17.87 2.37 -11.27
C LYS A 63 18.32 1.79 -9.94
N LYS A 64 17.80 0.64 -9.58
CA LYS A 64 18.37 -0.19 -8.50
C LYS A 64 19.59 -0.93 -9.01
N ASP A 65 20.60 -1.08 -8.18
CA ASP A 65 21.75 -1.94 -8.44
C ASP A 65 21.42 -3.42 -8.19
N GLU A 66 22.36 -4.31 -8.42
CA GLU A 66 22.23 -5.75 -8.19
C GLU A 66 21.88 -6.14 -6.75
N LYS A 67 22.10 -5.22 -5.79
CA LYS A 67 21.75 -5.38 -4.37
C LYS A 67 20.39 -4.78 -4.01
N GLY A 68 19.67 -4.23 -5.00
CA GLY A 68 18.38 -3.57 -4.82
C GLY A 68 18.47 -2.15 -4.26
N ALA A 69 19.65 -1.53 -4.21
CA ALA A 69 19.85 -0.17 -3.75
C ALA A 69 19.69 0.83 -4.91
N TRP A 70 18.93 1.90 -4.68
CA TRP A 70 18.75 2.98 -5.65
C TRP A 70 20.06 3.71 -5.94
N GLN A 71 20.34 3.94 -7.22
CA GLN A 71 21.47 4.72 -7.70
C GLN A 71 21.13 6.21 -7.76
N ARG A 72 22.13 7.06 -7.96
CA ARG A 72 21.91 8.51 -8.15
C ARG A 72 21.17 8.76 -9.46
N PRO A 73 20.18 9.69 -9.46
CA PRO A 73 19.46 10.04 -10.68
C PRO A 73 20.37 10.59 -11.79
N GLU A 74 19.98 10.20 -13.01
CA GLU A 74 20.60 10.64 -14.25
C GLU A 74 19.52 11.16 -15.22
N LEU A 75 19.89 11.96 -16.19
CA LEU A 75 18.99 12.38 -17.27
C LEU A 75 18.55 11.15 -18.07
N ALA A 76 17.28 11.11 -18.47
CA ALA A 76 16.77 10.08 -19.37
C ALA A 76 17.59 10.08 -20.68
N GLU A 77 18.04 8.89 -21.07
CA GLU A 77 18.89 8.71 -22.24
C GLU A 77 18.10 8.88 -23.55
N GLY A 78 18.75 9.43 -24.56
CA GLY A 78 18.21 9.65 -25.90
C GLY A 78 17.75 11.08 -26.13
N GLY A 79 16.73 11.28 -26.95
CA GLY A 79 16.24 12.61 -27.38
C GLY A 79 14.97 13.08 -26.67
N VAL A 80 14.56 12.45 -25.56
CA VAL A 80 13.27 12.75 -24.91
C VAL A 80 13.25 14.13 -24.25
N ASN A 81 14.40 14.58 -23.70
CA ASN A 81 14.57 15.91 -23.15
C ASN A 81 14.97 16.89 -24.27
N THR A 82 14.27 18.01 -24.37
CA THR A 82 14.49 19.03 -25.43
C THR A 82 14.76 20.42 -24.82
N GLU A 83 14.56 21.47 -25.56
CA GLU A 83 14.63 22.84 -25.04
C GLU A 83 13.35 23.32 -24.34
N HIS A 84 12.32 22.46 -24.26
CA HIS A 84 11.03 22.73 -23.65
C HIS A 84 10.95 22.14 -22.25
N ASP A 85 9.81 22.31 -21.58
CA ASP A 85 9.50 21.56 -20.34
C ASP A 85 8.95 20.21 -20.71
N GLU A 86 9.63 19.14 -20.37
CA GLU A 86 9.17 17.76 -20.46
C GLU A 86 9.03 17.16 -19.06
N GLY A 87 7.91 16.46 -18.83
CA GLY A 87 7.69 15.78 -17.55
C GLY A 87 6.33 15.13 -17.45
N ILE A 88 5.96 14.67 -16.27
CA ILE A 88 4.70 14.02 -15.96
C ILE A 88 4.41 12.92 -16.97
N ILE A 89 4.96 11.75 -16.70
CA ILE A 89 5.05 10.66 -17.65
C ILE A 89 4.18 9.47 -17.26
N SER A 90 3.85 8.64 -18.23
CA SER A 90 3.30 7.31 -18.06
C SER A 90 3.83 6.39 -19.13
N PHE A 91 3.81 5.09 -18.89
CA PHE A 91 4.35 4.09 -19.82
C PHE A 91 3.25 3.17 -20.33
N SER A 92 3.38 2.71 -21.59
CA SER A 92 2.65 1.55 -22.06
C SER A 92 3.00 0.31 -21.21
N PRO A 93 2.10 -0.68 -21.08
CA PRO A 93 2.35 -1.88 -20.25
C PRO A 93 3.59 -2.68 -20.66
N ASP A 94 3.97 -2.62 -21.94
CA ASP A 94 5.20 -3.25 -22.46
C ASP A 94 6.47 -2.44 -22.21
N GLY A 95 6.34 -1.21 -21.65
CA GLY A 95 7.46 -0.32 -21.36
C GLY A 95 8.14 0.30 -22.57
N ASN A 96 7.56 0.16 -23.79
CA ASN A 96 8.19 0.58 -25.04
C ASN A 96 7.74 1.99 -25.50
N THR A 97 6.63 2.49 -24.97
CA THR A 97 6.13 3.83 -25.24
C THR A 97 6.00 4.62 -23.96
N MET A 98 6.61 5.80 -23.94
CA MET A 98 6.41 6.82 -22.91
C MET A 98 5.41 7.85 -23.44
N TYR A 99 4.37 8.12 -22.69
CA TYR A 99 3.52 9.28 -22.84
C TYR A 99 4.00 10.35 -21.86
N LEU A 100 4.13 11.58 -22.33
CA LEU A 100 4.67 12.67 -21.52
C LEU A 100 3.93 13.98 -21.79
N THR A 101 3.91 14.84 -20.80
CA THR A 101 3.47 16.23 -20.93
C THR A 101 4.63 17.08 -21.43
N ARG A 102 4.38 17.92 -22.43
CA ARG A 102 5.33 18.93 -22.91
C ARG A 102 4.69 20.31 -22.92
N ALA A 103 5.37 21.28 -22.31
CA ALA A 103 5.02 22.69 -22.41
C ALA A 103 6.05 23.40 -23.28
N ARG A 104 5.61 23.90 -24.45
CA ARG A 104 6.49 24.67 -25.34
C ARG A 104 6.59 26.12 -24.86
N HIS A 105 7.78 26.66 -24.92
CA HIS A 105 8.05 28.06 -24.67
C HIS A 105 8.46 28.73 -26.00
N GLU A 106 7.56 29.43 -26.63
CA GLU A 106 7.82 30.24 -27.82
C GLU A 106 7.59 31.72 -27.48
N GLU A 107 8.54 32.61 -27.87
CA GLU A 107 8.41 34.04 -27.58
C GLU A 107 7.13 34.63 -28.19
N GLY A 108 6.26 35.20 -27.35
CA GLY A 108 5.03 35.90 -27.75
C GLY A 108 3.85 35.03 -28.06
N ILE A 109 3.93 33.72 -27.85
CA ILE A 109 2.82 32.79 -28.09
C ILE A 109 2.46 32.11 -26.76
N ASN A 110 1.18 32.22 -26.36
CA ASN A 110 0.65 31.38 -25.28
C ASN A 110 0.51 29.96 -25.83
N THR A 111 1.51 29.12 -25.59
CA THR A 111 1.48 27.73 -26.04
C THR A 111 0.68 26.89 -25.09
N SER A 112 -0.29 26.11 -25.60
CA SER A 112 -0.99 25.10 -24.85
C SER A 112 -0.03 23.96 -24.48
N VAL A 113 -0.27 23.36 -23.32
CA VAL A 113 0.43 22.15 -22.89
C VAL A 113 -0.09 20.98 -23.70
N GLU A 114 0.79 20.10 -24.16
CA GLU A 114 0.45 19.00 -25.04
C GLU A 114 0.95 17.64 -24.52
N ILE A 115 0.28 16.57 -24.90
CA ILE A 115 0.77 15.21 -24.68
C ILE A 115 1.57 14.76 -25.89
N CYS A 116 2.76 14.24 -25.63
CA CYS A 116 3.62 13.64 -26.63
C CYS A 116 3.87 12.16 -26.32
N THR A 117 4.34 11.42 -27.32
CA THR A 117 4.85 10.06 -27.17
C THR A 117 6.34 10.01 -27.54
N SER A 118 7.06 9.16 -26.84
CA SER A 118 8.43 8.77 -27.16
C SER A 118 8.54 7.27 -27.16
N SER A 119 9.20 6.71 -28.15
CA SER A 119 9.42 5.26 -28.30
C SER A 119 10.79 4.87 -27.78
N ARG A 120 10.86 3.72 -27.13
CA ARG A 120 12.10 3.17 -26.60
C ARG A 120 12.78 2.29 -27.62
N ASN A 121 14.08 2.52 -27.84
CA ASN A 121 14.95 1.66 -28.62
C ASN A 121 16.18 1.35 -27.76
N ASP A 122 16.34 0.11 -27.37
CA ASP A 122 17.23 -0.35 -26.30
C ASP A 122 16.98 0.41 -24.99
N ALA A 123 17.94 1.22 -24.52
CA ALA A 123 17.78 2.05 -23.32
C ALA A 123 17.43 3.50 -23.64
N GLN A 124 17.38 3.90 -24.92
CA GLN A 124 17.23 5.28 -25.36
C GLN A 124 15.80 5.60 -25.77
N TRP A 125 15.36 6.80 -25.42
CA TRP A 125 14.06 7.36 -25.81
C TRP A 125 14.20 8.25 -27.04
N SER A 126 13.26 8.12 -27.98
CA SER A 126 13.21 9.00 -29.17
C SER A 126 12.84 10.43 -28.79
N ALA A 127 13.03 11.37 -29.72
CA ALA A 127 12.47 12.70 -29.57
C ALA A 127 10.94 12.65 -29.46
N PRO A 128 10.31 13.51 -28.60
CA PRO A 128 8.86 13.52 -28.40
C PRO A 128 8.10 13.84 -29.69
N GLN A 129 7.06 13.06 -29.95
CA GLN A 129 6.12 13.27 -31.06
C GLN A 129 4.75 13.63 -30.52
N LEU A 130 4.11 14.66 -31.06
CA LEU A 130 2.76 15.06 -30.65
C LEU A 130 1.79 13.87 -30.73
N PHE A 131 1.12 13.57 -29.64
CA PHE A 131 -0.01 12.64 -29.60
C PHE A 131 -1.31 13.43 -29.66
N GLN A 132 -1.90 13.50 -30.86
CA GLN A 132 -3.11 14.26 -31.09
C GLN A 132 -4.34 13.53 -30.55
N ILE A 133 -4.95 14.08 -29.49
CA ILE A 133 -6.15 13.52 -28.83
C ILE A 133 -7.42 13.98 -29.54
N THR A 134 -7.53 15.30 -29.78
CA THR A 134 -8.67 15.90 -30.49
C THR A 134 -8.16 16.87 -31.55
N GLY A 135 -9.10 17.47 -32.34
CA GLY A 135 -8.77 18.56 -33.24
C GLY A 135 -8.69 19.94 -32.56
N ASP A 136 -8.97 20.04 -31.29
CA ASP A 136 -8.87 21.28 -30.51
C ASP A 136 -7.41 21.58 -30.18
N THR A 137 -6.95 22.74 -30.62
CA THR A 137 -5.58 23.22 -30.40
C THR A 137 -5.49 24.37 -29.36
N LEU A 138 -6.62 24.75 -28.76
CA LEU A 138 -6.71 25.84 -27.81
C LEU A 138 -6.65 25.35 -26.38
N SER A 139 -7.16 24.15 -26.13
CA SER A 139 -7.14 23.53 -24.81
C SER A 139 -5.77 22.89 -24.47
N SER A 140 -5.49 22.77 -23.20
CA SER A 140 -4.31 22.08 -22.68
C SER A 140 -4.60 20.59 -22.49
N TYR A 141 -3.63 19.74 -22.82
CA TYR A 141 -3.67 18.30 -22.62
C TYR A 141 -2.41 17.88 -21.83
N ALA A 142 -2.59 17.33 -20.66
CA ALA A 142 -1.48 17.07 -19.74
C ALA A 142 -1.69 15.79 -18.92
N HIS A 143 -0.69 15.45 -18.11
CA HIS A 143 -0.71 14.39 -17.09
C HIS A 143 -1.25 13.05 -17.62
N PRO A 144 -0.59 12.45 -18.64
CA PRO A 144 -1.01 11.19 -19.20
C PRO A 144 -0.89 10.06 -18.18
N ALA A 145 -1.87 9.13 -18.18
CA ALA A 145 -1.83 7.91 -17.39
C ALA A 145 -2.44 6.75 -18.19
N VAL A 146 -1.62 5.78 -18.55
CA VAL A 146 -2.06 4.59 -19.31
C VAL A 146 -2.64 3.57 -18.34
N SER A 147 -3.78 2.95 -18.70
CA SER A 147 -4.34 1.84 -17.92
C SER A 147 -3.42 0.62 -17.94
N PRO A 148 -3.42 -0.23 -16.89
CA PRO A 148 -2.54 -1.43 -16.83
C PRO A 148 -2.74 -2.42 -17.98
N ASP A 149 -3.94 -2.47 -18.58
CA ASP A 149 -4.24 -3.28 -19.75
C ASP A 149 -3.83 -2.63 -21.09
N GLY A 150 -3.40 -1.35 -21.05
CA GLY A 150 -3.02 -0.57 -22.23
C GLY A 150 -4.19 -0.08 -23.09
N LYS A 151 -5.42 -0.28 -22.63
CA LYS A 151 -6.61 0.05 -23.40
C LYS A 151 -6.93 1.54 -23.39
N TYR A 152 -6.78 2.21 -22.24
CA TYR A 152 -7.15 3.61 -22.07
C TYR A 152 -5.94 4.48 -21.76
N LEU A 153 -5.94 5.67 -22.35
CA LEU A 153 -5.13 6.80 -21.89
C LEU A 153 -6.04 7.76 -21.13
N TYR A 154 -5.77 7.92 -19.84
CA TYR A 154 -6.35 8.99 -19.04
C TYR A 154 -5.46 10.22 -19.14
N PHE A 155 -6.05 11.40 -19.10
CA PHE A 155 -5.33 12.66 -19.24
C PHE A 155 -6.12 13.79 -18.57
N VAL A 156 -5.47 14.91 -18.40
CA VAL A 156 -6.04 16.13 -17.82
C VAL A 156 -6.21 17.17 -18.90
N SER A 157 -7.36 17.84 -18.93
CA SER A 157 -7.63 18.90 -19.89
C SER A 157 -8.64 19.92 -19.36
N ASP A 158 -8.47 21.17 -19.78
CA ASP A 158 -9.41 22.28 -19.63
C ASP A 158 -10.35 22.44 -20.82
N MET A 159 -10.45 21.41 -21.67
CA MET A 159 -11.29 21.47 -22.88
C MET A 159 -12.78 21.64 -22.55
N PRO A 160 -13.55 22.27 -23.45
CA PRO A 160 -14.98 22.50 -23.26
C PRO A 160 -15.77 21.22 -23.00
N GLY A 161 -16.73 21.31 -22.07
CA GLY A 161 -17.57 20.17 -21.66
C GLY A 161 -17.14 19.53 -20.34
N GLY A 162 -16.13 20.09 -19.67
CA GLY A 162 -15.74 19.74 -18.32
C GLY A 162 -16.65 20.30 -17.22
N TYR A 163 -16.33 19.99 -15.98
CA TYR A 163 -17.07 20.41 -14.78
C TYR A 163 -16.39 21.55 -14.02
N GLY A 164 -15.10 21.76 -14.25
CA GLY A 164 -14.31 22.72 -13.49
C GLY A 164 -13.19 23.37 -14.27
N GLY A 165 -12.07 23.56 -13.60
CA GLY A 165 -10.84 24.09 -14.19
C GLY A 165 -10.21 23.05 -15.11
N LYS A 166 -9.52 22.09 -14.50
CA LYS A 166 -8.93 20.93 -15.21
C LYS A 166 -9.63 19.67 -14.75
N ASP A 167 -10.14 18.93 -15.71
CA ASP A 167 -10.84 17.68 -15.48
C ASP A 167 -9.99 16.48 -15.94
N ILE A 168 -10.26 15.30 -15.37
CA ILE A 168 -9.73 14.03 -15.86
C ILE A 168 -10.67 13.47 -16.92
N TRP A 169 -10.07 13.14 -18.05
CA TRP A 169 -10.71 12.56 -19.24
C TRP A 169 -10.03 11.24 -19.60
N ARG A 170 -10.62 10.45 -20.47
CA ARG A 170 -9.98 9.28 -21.06
C ARG A 170 -10.32 9.11 -22.54
N ILE A 171 -9.45 8.40 -23.26
CA ILE A 171 -9.62 7.97 -24.64
C ILE A 171 -9.22 6.50 -24.77
N ASP A 172 -9.97 5.74 -25.60
CA ASP A 172 -9.63 4.36 -25.94
C ASP A 172 -8.48 4.35 -26.98
N LEU A 173 -7.36 3.73 -26.61
CA LEU A 173 -6.17 3.60 -27.47
C LEU A 173 -6.30 2.51 -28.53
N THR A 174 -7.24 1.57 -28.35
CA THR A 174 -7.45 0.42 -29.24
C THR A 174 -8.41 0.76 -30.41
N GLU A 175 -9.29 1.74 -30.21
CA GLU A 175 -10.26 2.18 -31.19
C GLU A 175 -9.89 3.57 -31.71
N ARG A 176 -9.28 3.63 -32.91
CA ARG A 176 -8.98 4.92 -33.58
C ARG A 176 -10.25 5.70 -33.86
N GLY A 177 -10.32 6.91 -33.30
CA GLY A 177 -11.47 7.80 -33.47
C GLY A 177 -12.60 7.55 -32.47
N SER A 178 -12.39 6.76 -31.42
CA SER A 178 -13.26 6.74 -30.26
C SER A 178 -13.34 8.15 -29.66
N GLY A 179 -14.52 8.53 -29.18
CA GLY A 179 -14.73 9.84 -28.56
C GLY A 179 -13.94 9.95 -27.25
N VAL A 180 -13.59 11.17 -26.87
CA VAL A 180 -13.04 11.47 -25.56
C VAL A 180 -14.18 11.46 -24.55
N GLU A 181 -13.94 10.82 -23.40
CA GLU A 181 -14.92 10.68 -22.32
C GLU A 181 -14.43 11.41 -21.06
N ASN A 182 -15.28 12.32 -20.52
CA ASN A 182 -15.06 12.91 -19.20
C ASN A 182 -15.44 11.92 -18.10
N LEU A 183 -14.64 11.79 -17.03
CA LEU A 183 -14.94 10.83 -15.95
C LEU A 183 -16.15 11.21 -15.08
N GLY A 184 -16.77 12.37 -15.33
CA GLY A 184 -18.01 12.78 -14.69
C GLY A 184 -17.86 13.38 -13.30
N VAL A 185 -18.97 13.87 -12.76
CA VAL A 185 -19.07 14.63 -11.51
C VAL A 185 -18.66 13.88 -10.24
N GLN A 186 -18.48 12.57 -10.29
CA GLN A 186 -18.00 11.80 -9.15
C GLN A 186 -16.48 11.98 -8.96
N ILE A 187 -15.75 12.13 -10.04
CA ILE A 187 -14.31 12.37 -10.06
C ILE A 187 -14.02 13.87 -10.17
N ASN A 188 -14.60 14.52 -11.19
CA ASN A 188 -14.33 15.91 -11.53
C ASN A 188 -15.23 16.86 -10.75
N THR A 189 -14.65 17.96 -10.27
CA THR A 189 -15.27 19.00 -9.42
C THR A 189 -15.19 20.36 -10.13
N PRO A 190 -15.71 21.45 -9.55
CA PRO A 190 -15.43 22.79 -10.05
C PRO A 190 -13.98 23.26 -9.89
N GLY A 191 -13.14 22.53 -9.15
CA GLY A 191 -11.70 22.76 -9.01
C GLY A 191 -10.88 22.14 -10.12
N ASP A 192 -9.64 21.81 -9.79
CA ASP A 192 -8.69 21.10 -10.67
C ASP A 192 -8.52 19.65 -10.21
N GLU A 193 -8.70 18.68 -11.10
CA GLU A 193 -8.35 17.29 -10.93
C GLU A 193 -7.14 16.94 -11.81
N MET A 194 -6.04 16.52 -11.17
CA MET A 194 -4.75 16.38 -11.84
C MET A 194 -4.02 15.08 -11.44
N PHE A 195 -2.97 14.74 -12.17
CA PHE A 195 -2.07 13.63 -11.88
C PHE A 195 -2.77 12.27 -11.70
N PRO A 196 -3.59 11.82 -12.64
CA PRO A 196 -4.21 10.52 -12.57
C PRO A 196 -3.16 9.40 -12.56
N TYR A 197 -3.41 8.35 -11.76
CA TYR A 197 -2.66 7.11 -11.75
C TYR A 197 -3.64 5.93 -11.67
N ILE A 198 -3.59 5.05 -12.65
CA ILE A 198 -4.51 3.91 -12.76
C ILE A 198 -3.82 2.68 -12.15
N LYS A 199 -4.27 2.27 -10.95
CA LYS A 199 -3.72 1.09 -10.26
C LYS A 199 -4.34 -0.21 -10.77
N SER A 200 -5.62 -0.15 -11.15
CA SER A 200 -6.38 -1.26 -11.74
C SER A 200 -7.60 -0.71 -12.48
N ASP A 201 -8.33 -1.56 -13.18
CA ASP A 201 -9.56 -1.18 -13.91
C ASP A 201 -10.62 -0.51 -13.04
N SER A 202 -10.58 -0.75 -11.73
CA SER A 202 -11.53 -0.21 -10.74
C SER A 202 -10.89 0.72 -9.70
N THR A 203 -9.60 1.08 -9.85
CA THR A 203 -8.90 1.90 -8.86
C THR A 203 -8.06 2.98 -9.53
N LEU A 204 -8.46 4.22 -9.32
CA LEU A 204 -7.81 5.44 -9.79
C LEU A 204 -7.31 6.24 -8.57
N TYR A 205 -6.10 6.77 -8.66
CA TYR A 205 -5.60 7.80 -7.77
C TYR A 205 -5.44 9.11 -8.55
N PHE A 206 -5.71 10.23 -7.91
CA PHE A 206 -5.56 11.56 -8.51
C PHE A 206 -5.35 12.61 -7.45
N ALA A 207 -4.89 13.78 -7.83
CA ALA A 207 -4.80 14.94 -6.96
C ALA A 207 -5.91 15.94 -7.29
N SER A 208 -6.50 16.58 -6.28
CA SER A 208 -7.55 17.58 -6.46
C SER A 208 -7.48 18.67 -5.40
N ASP A 209 -7.82 19.89 -5.79
CA ASP A 209 -8.09 21.03 -4.91
C ASP A 209 -9.59 21.31 -4.74
N GLY A 210 -10.45 20.63 -5.50
CA GLY A 210 -11.90 20.78 -5.46
C GLY A 210 -12.60 19.82 -4.49
N HIS A 211 -12.04 18.64 -4.24
CA HIS A 211 -12.52 17.72 -3.22
C HIS A 211 -12.09 18.19 -1.82
N PRO A 212 -12.87 17.86 -0.75
CA PRO A 212 -12.49 18.24 0.61
C PRO A 212 -11.14 17.67 1.03
N GLY A 213 -10.18 18.53 1.28
CA GLY A 213 -8.80 18.21 1.55
C GLY A 213 -8.19 18.90 2.76
N MET A 214 -6.87 18.85 2.87
CA MET A 214 -6.06 19.40 3.96
C MET A 214 -5.18 20.57 3.50
N GLY A 215 -4.78 20.54 2.22
CA GLY A 215 -3.85 21.50 1.61
C GLY A 215 -4.42 22.16 0.36
N GLY A 216 -3.57 22.41 -0.60
CA GLY A 216 -3.95 22.78 -1.96
C GLY A 216 -4.38 21.53 -2.73
N LEU A 217 -3.46 20.91 -3.44
CA LEU A 217 -3.70 19.60 -4.02
C LEU A 217 -3.56 18.51 -2.96
N ASP A 218 -4.58 17.69 -2.82
CA ASP A 218 -4.56 16.48 -1.97
C ASP A 218 -4.74 15.24 -2.84
N ILE A 219 -4.14 14.11 -2.45
CA ILE A 219 -4.26 12.83 -3.17
C ILE A 219 -5.51 12.10 -2.69
N PHE A 220 -6.33 11.69 -3.66
CA PHE A 220 -7.55 10.90 -3.48
C PHE A 220 -7.41 9.55 -4.13
N LYS A 221 -8.12 8.57 -3.58
CA LYS A 221 -8.35 7.25 -4.14
C LYS A 221 -9.81 7.16 -4.57
N ALA A 222 -10.05 6.80 -5.82
CA ALA A 222 -11.36 6.45 -6.33
C ALA A 222 -11.44 4.94 -6.57
N THR A 223 -12.46 4.30 -6.04
CA THR A 223 -12.73 2.87 -6.25
C THR A 223 -14.09 2.70 -6.89
N MET A 224 -14.14 2.03 -8.03
CA MET A 224 -15.37 1.78 -8.78
C MET A 224 -15.99 0.46 -8.33
N ASN A 225 -17.26 0.47 -7.98
CA ASN A 225 -18.01 -0.74 -7.66
C ASN A 225 -18.53 -1.46 -8.93
N GLU A 226 -19.15 -2.60 -8.77
CA GLU A 226 -19.73 -3.41 -9.86
C GLU A 226 -20.82 -2.70 -10.69
N PHE A 227 -21.42 -1.63 -10.16
CA PHE A 227 -22.42 -0.80 -10.82
C PHE A 227 -21.82 0.41 -11.55
N GLY A 228 -20.50 0.54 -11.61
CA GLY A 228 -19.80 1.67 -12.24
C GLY A 228 -19.83 2.97 -11.44
N VAL A 229 -20.12 2.92 -10.14
CA VAL A 229 -20.17 4.08 -9.24
C VAL A 229 -18.84 4.24 -8.53
N TRP A 230 -18.24 5.42 -8.61
CA TRP A 230 -17.00 5.74 -7.91
C TRP A 230 -17.25 6.13 -6.46
N LYS A 231 -16.47 5.55 -5.55
CA LYS A 231 -16.32 5.98 -4.16
C LYS A 231 -14.98 6.70 -4.04
N ILE A 232 -15.03 7.96 -3.58
CA ILE A 232 -13.84 8.81 -3.43
C ILE A 232 -13.43 8.85 -1.96
N GLU A 233 -12.15 8.65 -1.70
CA GLU A 233 -11.55 8.67 -0.37
C GLU A 233 -10.28 9.54 -0.38
N ASN A 234 -10.21 10.52 0.52
CA ASN A 234 -8.98 11.27 0.77
C ASN A 234 -7.97 10.36 1.47
N LEU A 235 -6.72 10.27 1.00
CA LEU A 235 -5.70 9.39 1.59
C LEU A 235 -5.28 9.85 3.01
N GLY A 236 -5.62 11.07 3.40
CA GLY A 236 -5.38 11.59 4.73
C GLY A 236 -3.90 11.74 5.10
N TYR A 237 -3.66 12.24 6.32
CA TYR A 237 -2.31 12.35 6.86
C TYR A 237 -1.74 10.96 7.22
N PRO A 238 -0.46 10.64 6.92
CA PRO A 238 0.62 11.53 6.46
C PRO A 238 0.84 11.60 4.94
N ILE A 239 0.02 10.92 4.10
CA ILE A 239 0.14 11.07 2.65
C ILE A 239 -0.17 12.52 2.29
N ASN A 240 -1.35 13.02 2.65
CA ASN A 240 -1.73 14.40 2.47
C ASN A 240 -1.26 15.29 3.62
N SER A 241 -0.99 16.55 3.33
CA SER A 241 -0.44 17.55 4.23
C SER A 241 -1.08 18.93 3.96
N PRO A 242 -0.73 19.99 4.72
CA PRO A 242 -1.15 21.35 4.38
C PRO A 242 -0.53 21.94 3.11
N GLY A 243 0.46 21.26 2.50
CA GLY A 243 1.04 21.62 1.20
C GLY A 243 0.26 21.01 0.04
N ASP A 244 0.84 21.07 -1.16
CA ASP A 244 0.36 20.33 -2.32
C ASP A 244 0.96 18.93 -2.29
N ASP A 245 0.10 17.92 -2.45
CA ASP A 245 0.45 16.51 -2.47
C ASP A 245 -0.13 15.87 -3.73
N PHE A 246 0.72 15.29 -4.61
CA PHE A 246 0.29 14.86 -5.94
C PHE A 246 1.22 13.82 -6.57
N GLY A 247 0.82 13.27 -7.73
CA GLY A 247 1.67 12.44 -8.58
C GLY A 247 2.13 11.16 -7.88
N ILE A 248 1.19 10.38 -7.32
CA ILE A 248 1.49 9.14 -6.62
C ILE A 248 1.75 7.99 -7.60
N THR A 249 2.70 7.13 -7.28
CA THR A 249 2.96 5.87 -7.98
C THR A 249 3.22 4.75 -6.97
N PHE A 250 2.88 3.52 -7.33
CA PHE A 250 2.98 2.36 -6.45
C PHE A 250 4.00 1.35 -6.97
N GLU A 251 4.72 0.71 -6.05
CA GLU A 251 5.43 -0.53 -6.33
C GLU A 251 4.42 -1.64 -6.65
N THR A 252 4.70 -2.43 -7.69
CA THR A 252 3.85 -3.59 -8.05
C THR A 252 3.76 -4.57 -6.89
N GLY A 253 2.53 -4.94 -6.52
CA GLY A 253 2.26 -5.91 -5.46
C GLY A 253 2.45 -5.40 -4.03
N ARG A 254 2.67 -4.07 -3.83
CA ARG A 254 2.85 -3.49 -2.50
C ARG A 254 2.03 -2.21 -2.31
N GLU A 255 1.65 -1.94 -1.07
CA GLU A 255 1.10 -0.62 -0.67
C GLU A 255 2.27 0.30 -0.25
N ALA A 256 3.20 0.50 -1.16
CA ALA A 256 4.39 1.33 -1.02
C ALA A 256 4.69 1.99 -2.36
N GLY A 257 5.41 3.11 -2.35
CA GLY A 257 5.76 3.83 -3.57
C GLY A 257 6.30 5.23 -3.30
N PHE A 258 6.06 6.12 -4.25
CA PHE A 258 6.50 7.51 -4.18
C PHE A 258 5.38 8.46 -4.57
N PHE A 259 5.47 9.69 -4.09
CA PHE A 259 4.63 10.82 -4.49
C PHE A 259 5.40 12.13 -4.38
N SER A 260 4.81 13.20 -4.89
CA SER A 260 5.37 14.55 -4.86
C SER A 260 4.70 15.38 -3.80
N SER A 261 5.46 16.24 -3.11
CA SER A 261 4.93 17.20 -2.15
C SER A 261 5.84 18.41 -1.98
N ASN A 262 5.24 19.60 -1.82
CA ASN A 262 5.96 20.81 -1.46
C ASN A 262 5.96 21.07 0.07
N ARG A 263 5.50 20.10 0.87
CA ARG A 263 5.50 20.20 2.34
C ARG A 263 6.89 20.57 2.88
N ASN A 264 6.91 21.47 3.83
CA ASN A 264 8.14 21.89 4.52
C ASN A 264 9.22 22.54 3.64
N ASP A 265 8.94 22.92 2.37
CA ASP A 265 9.84 23.73 1.58
C ASP A 265 9.35 25.19 1.57
N ALA A 266 10.11 26.10 2.20
CA ALA A 266 9.74 27.51 2.30
C ALA A 266 9.72 28.25 0.94
N ARG A 267 10.29 27.66 -0.11
CA ARG A 267 10.31 28.21 -1.47
C ARG A 267 9.14 27.67 -2.32
N GLY A 268 8.41 26.68 -1.81
CA GLY A 268 7.35 26.00 -2.54
C GLY A 268 7.85 25.01 -3.59
N TYR A 269 9.09 24.50 -3.47
CA TYR A 269 9.60 23.48 -4.38
C TYR A 269 9.05 22.11 -4.02
N ASP A 270 8.73 21.33 -5.05
CA ASP A 270 8.26 19.97 -4.90
C ASP A 270 9.42 19.02 -4.65
N HIS A 271 9.16 18.01 -3.85
CA HIS A 271 10.11 16.96 -3.55
C HIS A 271 9.45 15.59 -3.55
N LEU A 272 10.22 14.57 -3.89
CA LEU A 272 9.76 13.20 -3.83
C LEU A 272 9.78 12.68 -2.40
N TYR A 273 8.69 12.04 -2.02
CA TYR A 273 8.53 11.32 -0.76
C TYR A 273 8.22 9.86 -1.05
N SER A 274 8.83 8.96 -0.30
CA SER A 274 8.42 7.56 -0.29
C SER A 274 7.32 7.35 0.75
N PHE A 275 6.44 6.41 0.46
CA PHE A 275 5.44 5.94 1.42
C PHE A 275 5.40 4.43 1.44
N GLU A 276 5.01 3.88 2.59
CA GLU A 276 4.69 2.48 2.76
C GLU A 276 3.58 2.31 3.79
N LEU A 277 2.69 1.34 3.56
CA LEU A 277 1.73 0.88 4.56
C LEU A 277 2.32 -0.36 5.23
N PRO A 278 2.82 -0.26 6.48
CA PRO A 278 3.40 -1.40 7.17
C PRO A 278 2.37 -2.52 7.33
N LEU A 279 2.80 -3.76 7.10
CA LEU A 279 1.98 -4.92 7.40
C LEU A 279 1.73 -4.97 8.91
N ILE A 280 0.49 -5.30 9.26
CA ILE A 280 0.18 -5.61 10.65
C ILE A 280 0.71 -7.00 10.94
N GLU A 281 1.43 -7.10 12.03
CA GLU A 281 1.94 -8.36 12.55
C GLU A 281 1.33 -8.61 13.93
N VAL A 282 0.48 -9.61 14.01
CA VAL A 282 -0.10 -10.09 15.26
C VAL A 282 0.47 -11.48 15.53
N TRP A 283 0.98 -11.65 16.74
CA TRP A 283 1.62 -12.87 17.14
C TRP A 283 1.06 -13.41 18.45
N ILE A 284 1.06 -14.73 18.63
CA ILE A 284 0.92 -15.37 19.92
C ILE A 284 2.20 -16.16 20.22
N THR A 285 2.70 -16.02 21.43
CA THR A 285 3.89 -16.71 21.92
C THR A 285 3.58 -17.30 23.29
N GLY A 286 4.35 -18.28 23.72
CA GLY A 286 4.25 -18.84 25.05
C GLY A 286 5.28 -19.93 25.26
N LEU A 287 5.22 -20.54 26.43
CA LEU A 287 6.04 -21.67 26.83
C LEU A 287 5.15 -22.91 27.00
N VAL A 288 5.72 -24.05 26.70
CA VAL A 288 5.14 -25.35 27.07
C VAL A 288 6.04 -25.92 28.17
N MET A 289 5.49 -26.10 29.34
CA MET A 289 6.21 -26.53 30.55
C MET A 289 5.46 -27.69 31.21
N ASP A 290 6.16 -28.40 32.05
CA ASP A 290 5.53 -29.37 32.98
C ASP A 290 5.05 -28.69 34.27
N GLN A 291 4.51 -29.49 35.20
CA GLN A 291 4.02 -29.00 36.51
C GLN A 291 5.14 -28.50 37.45
N ASP A 292 6.37 -28.82 37.15
CA ASP A 292 7.56 -28.38 37.90
C ASP A 292 8.21 -27.12 37.22
N GLU A 293 7.51 -26.50 36.23
CA GLU A 293 7.95 -25.37 35.42
C GLU A 293 9.17 -25.68 34.54
N GLU A 294 9.48 -26.95 34.30
CA GLU A 294 10.54 -27.35 33.39
C GLU A 294 10.05 -27.30 31.93
N PRO A 295 10.84 -26.74 30.99
CA PRO A 295 10.45 -26.62 29.62
C PRO A 295 10.28 -27.98 28.92
N ILE A 296 9.23 -28.16 28.15
CA ILE A 296 8.99 -29.36 27.35
C ILE A 296 9.35 -29.10 25.90
N PRO A 297 10.49 -29.59 25.38
CA PRO A 297 10.87 -29.47 24.00
C PRO A 297 10.07 -30.42 23.11
N ASN A 298 9.90 -30.05 21.85
CA ASN A 298 9.19 -30.82 20.82
C ASN A 298 7.72 -31.16 21.17
N ALA A 299 7.10 -30.44 22.10
CA ALA A 299 5.66 -30.50 22.27
C ALA A 299 4.96 -30.00 20.99
N ILE A 300 3.88 -30.62 20.62
CA ILE A 300 3.07 -30.26 19.46
C ILE A 300 2.07 -29.21 19.89
N ILE A 301 2.09 -28.03 19.30
CA ILE A 301 1.09 -26.99 19.49
C ILE A 301 0.31 -26.85 18.18
N ARG A 302 -1.03 -26.93 18.28
CA ARG A 302 -1.96 -26.70 17.20
C ARG A 302 -2.81 -25.49 17.53
N ILE A 303 -3.09 -24.66 16.53
CA ILE A 303 -3.98 -23.51 16.63
C ILE A 303 -5.00 -23.57 15.51
N VAL A 304 -6.27 -23.41 15.84
CA VAL A 304 -7.40 -23.42 14.90
C VAL A 304 -8.22 -22.17 15.12
N GLY A 305 -8.42 -21.37 14.07
CA GLY A 305 -9.28 -20.20 14.08
C GLY A 305 -10.71 -20.53 13.68
N LYS A 306 -11.68 -19.77 14.16
CA LYS A 306 -13.08 -19.85 13.73
C LYS A 306 -13.28 -19.59 12.23
N ASP A 307 -12.35 -18.89 11.60
CA ASP A 307 -12.29 -18.65 10.15
C ASP A 307 -11.89 -19.89 9.34
N GLY A 308 -11.53 -21.00 10.01
CA GLY A 308 -11.04 -22.24 9.41
C GLY A 308 -9.51 -22.29 9.26
N SER A 309 -8.77 -21.25 9.67
CA SER A 309 -7.31 -21.27 9.71
C SER A 309 -6.80 -22.37 10.65
N ASN A 310 -5.72 -23.05 10.26
CA ASN A 310 -5.13 -24.13 11.04
C ASN A 310 -3.60 -24.09 10.87
N GLN A 311 -2.89 -23.99 12.00
CA GLN A 311 -1.43 -24.00 12.02
C GLN A 311 -0.93 -25.00 13.07
N LYS A 312 0.31 -25.47 12.89
CA LYS A 312 0.99 -26.41 13.78
C LYS A 312 2.44 -25.99 13.95
N ALA A 313 2.93 -26.00 15.16
CA ALA A 313 4.33 -25.81 15.49
C ALA A 313 4.81 -26.82 16.54
N TYR A 314 6.12 -26.84 16.78
CA TYR A 314 6.76 -27.59 17.84
C TYR A 314 7.44 -26.61 18.78
N SER A 315 7.36 -26.86 20.09
CA SER A 315 8.13 -26.08 21.06
C SER A 315 9.63 -26.29 20.84
N ARG A 316 10.39 -25.23 21.09
CA ARG A 316 11.86 -25.24 21.01
C ARG A 316 12.46 -25.94 22.22
N GLU A 317 13.80 -26.00 22.30
CA GLU A 317 14.52 -26.57 23.46
C GLU A 317 14.19 -25.87 24.79
N ASP A 318 13.87 -24.57 24.72
CA ASP A 318 13.47 -23.75 25.87
C ASP A 318 11.96 -23.77 26.13
N GLY A 319 11.22 -24.68 25.48
CA GLY A 319 9.77 -24.78 25.58
C GLY A 319 9.00 -23.72 24.79
N SER A 320 9.65 -22.72 24.19
CA SER A 320 8.98 -21.59 23.52
C SER A 320 8.32 -21.98 22.20
N TYR A 321 7.22 -21.27 21.88
CA TYR A 321 6.54 -21.39 20.59
C TYR A 321 6.05 -20.01 20.10
N LYS A 322 5.72 -19.90 18.81
CA LYS A 322 5.21 -18.68 18.20
C LYS A 322 4.36 -18.98 16.98
N PHE A 323 3.20 -18.31 16.87
CA PHE A 323 2.34 -18.30 15.67
C PHE A 323 2.03 -16.88 15.23
N ARG A 324 1.87 -16.70 13.93
CA ARG A 324 1.28 -15.49 13.37
C ARG A 324 -0.24 -15.66 13.35
N LEU A 325 -0.97 -14.60 13.71
CA LEU A 325 -2.41 -14.56 13.81
C LEU A 325 -3.01 -13.56 12.83
N ASP A 326 -4.27 -13.77 12.48
CA ASP A 326 -5.10 -12.76 11.81
C ASP A 326 -5.91 -11.98 12.87
N LEU A 327 -6.37 -10.78 12.51
CA LEU A 327 -7.08 -9.87 13.39
C LEU A 327 -8.53 -10.29 13.61
N GLY A 328 -9.04 -10.11 14.82
CA GLY A 328 -10.45 -10.29 15.16
C GLY A 328 -10.94 -11.73 15.08
N ILE A 329 -10.05 -12.72 15.24
CA ILE A 329 -10.37 -14.15 15.15
C ILE A 329 -10.32 -14.79 16.53
N ASP A 330 -11.32 -15.63 16.82
CA ASP A 330 -11.30 -16.53 17.97
C ASP A 330 -10.50 -17.78 17.62
N TYR A 331 -9.55 -18.11 18.47
CA TYR A 331 -8.66 -19.25 18.31
C TYR A 331 -8.82 -20.25 19.45
N VAL A 332 -8.76 -21.53 19.09
CA VAL A 332 -8.57 -22.63 20.03
C VAL A 332 -7.17 -23.21 19.83
N MET A 333 -6.43 -23.37 20.91
CA MET A 333 -5.08 -23.92 20.90
C MET A 333 -5.03 -25.19 21.73
N MET A 334 -4.22 -26.14 21.28
CA MET A 334 -3.94 -27.37 22.00
C MET A 334 -2.45 -27.68 21.99
N ALA A 335 -1.87 -27.88 23.16
CA ALA A 335 -0.51 -28.34 23.30
C ALA A 335 -0.49 -29.76 23.83
N GLY A 336 0.39 -30.62 23.29
CA GLY A 336 0.53 -32.01 23.73
C GLY A 336 1.92 -32.55 23.47
N CYS A 337 2.38 -33.44 24.37
CA CYS A 337 3.62 -34.16 24.24
C CYS A 337 3.48 -35.60 24.71
N LYS A 338 4.25 -36.53 24.14
CA LYS A 338 4.22 -37.94 24.55
C LYS A 338 4.59 -38.07 26.02
N GLY A 339 3.72 -38.71 26.81
CA GLY A 339 3.89 -38.89 28.24
C GLY A 339 3.23 -37.81 29.10
N PHE A 340 2.56 -36.87 28.48
CA PHE A 340 1.82 -35.79 29.12
C PHE A 340 0.36 -35.75 28.63
N LEU A 341 -0.52 -35.21 29.44
CA LEU A 341 -1.87 -34.87 29.05
C LEU A 341 -1.84 -33.63 28.15
N ASN A 342 -2.71 -33.58 27.13
CA ASN A 342 -2.90 -32.39 26.34
C ASN A 342 -3.52 -31.28 27.17
N SER A 343 -3.10 -30.05 26.90
CA SER A 343 -3.66 -28.84 27.50
C SER A 343 -4.25 -27.96 26.43
N ARG A 344 -5.47 -27.43 26.69
CA ARG A 344 -6.22 -26.55 25.80
C ARG A 344 -6.19 -25.11 26.28
N GLY A 345 -6.14 -24.18 25.37
CA GLY A 345 -6.29 -22.76 25.63
C GLY A 345 -7.18 -22.13 24.56
N GLU A 346 -7.91 -21.11 24.94
CA GLU A 346 -8.72 -20.28 24.03
C GLU A 346 -8.25 -18.86 24.11
N PHE A 347 -8.34 -18.17 22.98
CA PHE A 347 -7.84 -16.83 22.87
C PHE A 347 -8.52 -16.12 21.68
N THR A 348 -8.78 -14.81 21.82
CA THR A 348 -9.32 -13.95 20.74
C THR A 348 -8.30 -12.86 20.42
N SER A 349 -7.93 -12.74 19.15
CA SER A 349 -7.12 -11.61 18.70
C SER A 349 -7.98 -10.34 18.59
N ASP A 350 -7.39 -9.19 18.92
CA ASP A 350 -8.05 -7.89 18.77
C ASP A 350 -8.33 -7.62 17.28
N ALA A 351 -9.43 -6.95 16.99
CA ALA A 351 -9.78 -6.46 15.66
C ALA A 351 -9.09 -5.14 15.31
N GLU A 352 -8.42 -4.48 16.28
CA GLU A 352 -7.69 -3.25 16.02
C GLU A 352 -6.47 -3.48 15.13
N GLU A 353 -6.32 -2.63 14.13
CA GLU A 353 -5.22 -2.68 13.16
C GLU A 353 -3.90 -2.18 13.76
N ARG A 354 -3.33 -2.94 14.70
CA ARG A 354 -2.02 -2.66 15.33
C ARG A 354 -1.16 -3.92 15.47
N ASN A 355 0.15 -3.71 15.52
CA ASN A 355 1.07 -4.80 15.85
C ASN A 355 0.88 -5.18 17.30
N GLU A 356 0.68 -6.47 17.58
CA GLU A 356 0.48 -6.97 18.92
C GLU A 356 1.08 -8.38 19.10
N THR A 357 1.53 -8.67 20.30
CA THR A 357 2.00 -10.00 20.68
C THR A 357 1.29 -10.42 21.94
N TYR A 358 0.56 -11.51 21.87
CA TYR A 358 -0.14 -12.12 22.97
C TYR A 358 0.70 -13.23 23.62
N GLY A 359 0.44 -13.53 24.89
CA GLY A 359 1.08 -14.58 25.62
C GLY A 359 0.07 -15.65 26.06
N LEU A 360 0.38 -16.93 25.85
CA LEU A 360 -0.36 -18.06 26.38
C LEU A 360 0.59 -19.20 26.67
N ASP A 361 0.75 -19.56 27.94
CA ASP A 361 1.58 -20.67 28.35
C ASP A 361 0.75 -21.93 28.55
N PHE A 362 1.34 -23.10 28.28
CA PHE A 362 0.74 -24.41 28.50
C PHE A 362 1.51 -25.16 29.56
N ILE A 363 0.80 -25.59 30.62
CA ILE A 363 1.32 -26.52 31.63
C ILE A 363 0.76 -27.88 31.31
N LEU A 364 1.63 -28.85 31.03
CA LEU A 364 1.24 -30.22 30.73
C LEU A 364 1.46 -31.12 31.96
N ALA A 365 0.41 -31.80 32.39
CA ALA A 365 0.50 -32.77 33.47
C ALA A 365 1.06 -34.10 32.97
N ALA A 366 2.05 -34.66 33.65
CA ALA A 366 2.58 -35.97 33.32
C ALA A 366 1.55 -37.07 33.60
N ILE A 367 1.37 -38.00 32.68
CA ILE A 367 0.34 -39.07 32.76
C ILE A 367 0.61 -39.99 33.98
N ASN A 368 1.84 -40.10 34.45
CA ASN A 368 2.24 -40.96 35.56
C ASN A 368 2.20 -40.25 36.93
N LYS A 369 1.83 -38.96 36.98
CA LYS A 369 1.63 -38.22 38.21
C LYS A 369 0.13 -38.09 38.53
N PRO A 370 -0.29 -38.20 39.82
CA PRO A 370 -1.68 -37.92 40.17
C PRO A 370 -2.05 -36.45 39.85
N VAL A 371 -3.23 -36.27 39.29
CA VAL A 371 -3.82 -34.92 39.11
C VAL A 371 -4.71 -34.67 40.32
N ILE A 372 -4.40 -33.64 41.09
CA ILE A 372 -5.20 -33.26 42.25
C ILE A 372 -6.35 -32.38 41.72
N VAL A 373 -7.57 -32.80 42.02
CA VAL A 373 -8.77 -32.03 41.73
C VAL A 373 -9.25 -31.38 43.01
N GLU A 374 -9.09 -30.08 43.10
CA GLU A 374 -9.55 -29.33 44.27
C GLU A 374 -11.03 -28.94 44.13
N ASN A 375 -11.68 -28.60 45.26
CA ASN A 375 -13.05 -28.07 45.30
C ASN A 375 -14.17 -29.09 44.88
N VAL A 376 -13.90 -30.37 45.02
CA VAL A 376 -14.96 -31.39 44.91
C VAL A 376 -15.44 -31.68 46.33
N PHE A 377 -16.67 -31.31 46.65
CA PHE A 377 -17.27 -31.46 47.96
C PHE A 377 -18.44 -32.44 47.87
N TYR A 378 -18.67 -33.21 48.95
CA TYR A 378 -19.84 -34.07 49.13
C TYR A 378 -20.50 -33.74 50.46
N GLU A 379 -21.84 -33.74 50.53
CA GLU A 379 -22.55 -33.67 51.79
C GLU A 379 -22.41 -34.99 52.54
N PHE A 380 -22.38 -34.89 53.86
CA PHE A 380 -22.30 -36.10 54.69
C PHE A 380 -23.46 -37.05 54.44
N ASP A 381 -23.16 -38.33 54.16
CA ASP A 381 -24.10 -39.39 53.85
C ASP A 381 -24.97 -39.16 52.59
N ARG A 382 -24.48 -38.43 51.59
CA ARG A 382 -25.11 -38.23 50.29
C ARG A 382 -24.16 -38.52 49.13
N ALA A 383 -24.72 -39.07 48.05
CA ALA A 383 -23.97 -39.32 46.81
C ALA A 383 -24.22 -38.25 45.72
N ASP A 384 -25.06 -37.28 46.04
CA ASP A 384 -25.34 -36.18 45.09
C ASP A 384 -24.18 -35.19 45.02
N VAL A 385 -23.84 -34.78 43.80
CA VAL A 385 -22.79 -33.77 43.55
C VAL A 385 -23.40 -32.39 43.75
N PRO A 386 -22.90 -31.58 44.72
CA PRO A 386 -23.38 -30.24 44.91
C PRO A 386 -23.02 -29.32 43.71
N PRO A 387 -23.83 -28.28 43.44
CA PRO A 387 -23.59 -27.36 42.34
C PRO A 387 -22.21 -26.68 42.37
N GLU A 388 -21.64 -26.45 43.57
CA GLU A 388 -20.32 -25.87 43.79
C GLU A 388 -19.19 -26.79 43.31
N SER A 389 -19.40 -28.11 43.26
CA SER A 389 -18.43 -29.07 42.72
C SER A 389 -18.56 -29.28 41.20
N ALA A 390 -19.61 -28.75 40.58
CA ALA A 390 -19.86 -28.99 39.16
C ALA A 390 -18.77 -28.37 38.29
N ALA A 391 -18.20 -27.22 38.67
CA ALA A 391 -17.14 -26.58 37.94
C ALA A 391 -15.88 -27.45 37.89
N ALA A 392 -15.43 -27.96 39.05
CA ALA A 392 -14.26 -28.83 39.14
C ALA A 392 -14.43 -30.15 38.38
N LEU A 393 -15.62 -30.74 38.40
CA LEU A 393 -15.94 -31.96 37.63
C LEU A 393 -15.99 -31.69 36.13
N ASN A 394 -16.48 -30.53 35.70
CA ASN A 394 -16.45 -30.14 34.29
C ASN A 394 -15.03 -29.99 33.77
N GLU A 395 -14.06 -29.53 34.58
CA GLU A 395 -12.65 -29.50 34.21
C GLU A 395 -12.09 -30.91 33.94
N ILE A 396 -12.48 -31.91 34.75
CA ILE A 396 -12.10 -33.31 34.52
C ILE A 396 -12.75 -33.83 33.20
N ILE A 397 -14.02 -33.52 32.96
CA ILE A 397 -14.69 -33.91 31.72
C ILE A 397 -13.95 -33.30 30.52
N GLN A 398 -13.65 -32.03 30.56
CA GLN A 398 -12.91 -31.35 29.49
C GLN A 398 -11.49 -31.95 29.30
N MET A 399 -10.78 -32.25 30.39
CA MET A 399 -9.49 -32.93 30.33
C MET A 399 -9.58 -34.30 29.66
N LEU A 400 -10.65 -35.09 29.91
CA LEU A 400 -10.85 -36.38 29.26
C LEU A 400 -11.26 -36.25 27.80
N GLU A 401 -12.05 -35.24 27.46
CA GLU A 401 -12.41 -34.94 26.07
C GLU A 401 -11.16 -34.53 25.24
N ASP A 402 -10.28 -33.74 25.82
CA ASP A 402 -9.00 -33.32 25.20
C ASP A 402 -7.99 -34.50 25.12
N ASN A 403 -8.20 -35.56 25.88
CA ASN A 403 -7.34 -36.75 25.99
C ASN A 403 -8.10 -38.09 25.83
N PRO A 404 -8.72 -38.37 24.68
CA PRO A 404 -9.64 -39.49 24.51
C PRO A 404 -9.00 -40.89 24.67
N ASN A 405 -7.68 -40.97 24.71
CA ASN A 405 -6.93 -42.23 24.90
C ASN A 405 -6.46 -42.45 26.36
N VAL A 406 -6.89 -41.58 27.28
CA VAL A 406 -6.51 -41.65 28.70
C VAL A 406 -7.66 -42.18 29.51
N SER A 407 -7.36 -43.08 30.44
CA SER A 407 -8.30 -43.56 31.46
C SER A 407 -7.84 -43.06 32.81
N ILE A 408 -8.78 -42.64 33.65
CA ILE A 408 -8.48 -42.15 35.00
C ILE A 408 -9.01 -43.17 36.03
N GLU A 409 -8.34 -43.24 37.16
CA GLU A 409 -8.79 -43.90 38.40
C GLU A 409 -9.01 -42.78 39.41
N LEU A 410 -10.20 -42.78 40.00
CA LEU A 410 -10.52 -41.86 41.10
C LEU A 410 -10.16 -42.51 42.41
N GLY A 411 -9.23 -41.92 43.15
CA GLY A 411 -8.73 -42.40 44.45
C GLY A 411 -9.21 -41.56 45.61
#